data_486b5ba3b8a4a75b19018a0a42afbd8e
#
_entry.id   486b5ba3b8a4a75b19018a0a42afbd8e
#
_cell.length_a   1.000
_cell.length_b   1.000
_cell.length_c   1.000
_cell.angle_alpha   90.00
_cell.angle_beta   90.00
_cell.angle_gamma   90.00
#
_symmetry.space_group_name_H-M   'P 1'
#
loop_
_entity.id
_entity.type
_entity.pdbx_description
1 polymer ?
#
loop_
_entity_poly.entity_id
_entity_poly.type
_entity_poly.pdbx_seq_one_letter_code
_entity_poly.pdbx_strand_id
1 'polypeptide(L)'
;MNIQNSWAWASHQPMIRMVCELYNPGYVLEIGVGIFSTSLFKDMDYLGAETSKEWADYISTKFNVPVLNYSIDTELAEYYDSLPIGQGQKLLFVDGEEGTRLTAINTLSPKFNIIIFHDCEPEPGARVNQYAKVNTEGFKTYFLKTNMNWTGLMVRKDYGFEVFEKTIQKYIEDFKKQSPDIRMEFADKYE
;
A
#
# COMPACT_ATOMS: atom_id res chain seq x y z
N MET A 1 8.81 -19.46 -13.07
CA MET A 1 7.85 -18.35 -13.03
C MET A 1 8.24 -17.38 -14.13
N ASN A 2 7.36 -17.08 -15.08
CA ASN A 2 7.71 -16.26 -16.24
C ASN A 2 7.82 -14.79 -15.77
N ILE A 3 8.95 -14.13 -15.98
CA ILE A 3 9.25 -12.78 -15.48
C ILE A 3 8.20 -11.75 -15.88
N GLN A 4 7.57 -11.91 -17.05
CA GLN A 4 6.48 -11.03 -17.51
C GLN A 4 5.23 -11.03 -16.62
N ASN A 5 4.93 -12.16 -15.95
CA ASN A 5 3.78 -12.24 -15.03
C ASN A 5 4.13 -11.76 -13.61
N SER A 6 5.40 -11.60 -13.26
CA SER A 6 5.80 -11.14 -11.93
C SER A 6 5.57 -9.64 -11.72
N TRP A 7 5.60 -8.84 -12.80
CA TRP A 7 5.43 -7.39 -12.71
C TRP A 7 4.00 -6.95 -12.36
N ALA A 8 2.98 -7.68 -12.78
CA ALA A 8 1.60 -7.39 -12.39
C ALA A 8 1.44 -7.46 -10.87
N TRP A 9 2.07 -8.46 -10.24
CA TRP A 9 2.07 -8.67 -8.79
C TRP A 9 3.02 -7.76 -8.03
N ALA A 10 3.93 -7.08 -8.71
CA ALA A 10 4.95 -6.22 -8.14
C ALA A 10 4.79 -4.74 -8.51
N SER A 11 3.72 -4.36 -9.20
CA SER A 11 3.50 -3.00 -9.73
C SER A 11 3.38 -1.93 -8.64
N HIS A 12 3.09 -2.31 -7.39
CA HIS A 12 3.07 -1.44 -6.22
C HIS A 12 4.49 -1.13 -5.67
N GLN A 13 5.51 -1.93 -6.00
CA GLN A 13 6.85 -1.77 -5.42
C GLN A 13 7.48 -0.38 -5.63
N PRO A 14 7.38 0.26 -6.81
CA PRO A 14 7.94 1.60 -6.99
C PRO A 14 7.35 2.62 -6.02
N MET A 15 6.03 2.55 -5.79
CA MET A 15 5.35 3.42 -4.84
C MET A 15 5.82 3.18 -3.41
N ILE A 16 5.89 1.91 -2.99
CA ILE A 16 6.35 1.53 -1.65
C ILE A 16 7.78 2.03 -1.42
N ARG A 17 8.71 1.75 -2.35
CA ARG A 17 10.11 2.19 -2.22
C ARG A 17 10.24 3.68 -2.10
N MET A 18 9.54 4.43 -2.95
CA MET A 18 9.54 5.89 -2.93
C MET A 18 9.00 6.42 -1.59
N VAL A 19 7.90 5.88 -1.10
CA VAL A 19 7.29 6.29 0.17
C VAL A 19 8.22 5.97 1.35
N CYS A 20 8.81 4.79 1.39
CA CYS A 20 9.75 4.41 2.44
C CYS A 20 11.00 5.29 2.43
N GLU A 21 11.53 5.64 1.25
CA GLU A 21 12.69 6.53 1.13
C GLU A 21 12.39 7.97 1.58
N LEU A 22 11.21 8.50 1.20
CA LEU A 22 10.83 9.89 1.51
C LEU A 22 10.40 10.11 2.95
N TYR A 23 9.63 9.17 3.50
CA TYR A 23 8.96 9.37 4.77
C TYR A 23 9.54 8.54 5.91
N ASN A 24 10.35 7.51 5.60
CA ASN A 24 10.96 6.61 6.58
C ASN A 24 9.95 6.21 7.69
N PRO A 25 8.86 5.51 7.35
CA PRO A 25 7.80 5.22 8.31
C PRO A 25 8.36 4.43 9.50
N GLY A 26 8.00 4.87 10.69
CA GLY A 26 8.41 4.21 11.94
C GLY A 26 7.58 2.96 12.26
N TYR A 27 6.47 2.75 11.54
CA TYR A 27 5.62 1.56 11.66
C TYR A 27 4.88 1.28 10.37
N VAL A 28 4.75 0.00 10.02
CA VAL A 28 4.01 -0.47 8.83
C VAL A 28 2.98 -1.52 9.22
N LEU A 29 1.72 -1.31 8.80
CA LEU A 29 0.70 -2.34 8.76
C LEU A 29 0.43 -2.71 7.31
N GLU A 30 0.59 -3.98 6.97
CA GLU A 30 0.27 -4.53 5.65
C GLU A 30 -0.97 -5.42 5.74
N ILE A 31 -2.01 -5.11 4.97
CA ILE A 31 -3.23 -5.92 4.82
C ILE A 31 -3.18 -6.64 3.48
N GLY A 32 -3.22 -7.97 3.53
CA GLY A 32 -2.95 -8.81 2.38
C GLY A 32 -1.45 -8.96 2.15
N VAL A 33 -0.81 -9.78 2.97
CA VAL A 33 0.65 -9.97 2.93
C VAL A 33 1.09 -10.68 1.65
N GLY A 34 2.16 -10.20 1.04
CA GLY A 34 2.65 -10.71 -0.23
C GLY A 34 4.17 -10.83 -0.33
N ILE A 35 4.65 -11.74 -1.20
CA ILE A 35 6.09 -11.95 -1.37
C ILE A 35 6.78 -10.64 -1.81
N PHE A 36 6.12 -9.84 -2.64
CA PHE A 36 6.72 -8.65 -3.24
C PHE A 36 6.68 -7.43 -2.33
N SER A 37 5.63 -7.26 -1.53
CA SER A 37 5.44 -6.14 -0.62
C SER A 37 6.10 -6.40 0.74
N THR A 38 5.82 -7.54 1.38
CA THR A 38 6.41 -7.91 2.68
C THR A 38 7.93 -7.92 2.63
N SER A 39 8.53 -8.32 1.50
CA SER A 39 9.99 -8.29 1.33
C SER A 39 10.60 -6.89 1.46
N LEU A 40 9.83 -5.84 1.23
CA LEU A 40 10.25 -4.44 1.36
C LEU A 40 10.09 -3.90 2.79
N PHE A 41 9.18 -4.49 3.56
CA PHE A 41 8.83 -4.04 4.91
C PHE A 41 9.48 -4.85 6.03
N LYS A 42 10.01 -6.05 5.72
CA LYS A 42 10.45 -7.06 6.70
C LYS A 42 11.50 -6.58 7.72
N ASP A 43 12.25 -5.53 7.41
CA ASP A 43 13.30 -4.98 8.27
C ASP A 43 12.82 -3.71 9.02
N MET A 44 11.54 -3.36 8.94
CA MET A 44 10.89 -2.24 9.62
C MET A 44 10.15 -2.74 10.88
N ASP A 45 9.65 -1.81 11.70
CA ASP A 45 8.63 -2.13 12.70
C ASP A 45 7.32 -2.44 11.95
N TYR A 46 6.99 -3.72 11.87
CA TYR A 46 6.05 -4.25 10.90
C TYR A 46 5.06 -5.23 11.52
N LEU A 47 3.82 -5.13 11.08
CA LEU A 47 2.79 -6.15 11.27
C LEU A 47 2.11 -6.45 9.94
N GLY A 48 2.08 -7.71 9.54
CA GLY A 48 1.22 -8.20 8.48
C GLY A 48 -0.15 -8.64 9.00
N ALA A 49 -1.18 -8.53 8.18
CA ALA A 49 -2.52 -9.03 8.45
C ALA A 49 -3.06 -9.75 7.21
N GLU A 50 -3.59 -10.97 7.40
CA GLU A 50 -4.01 -11.85 6.30
C GLU A 50 -5.21 -12.70 6.72
N THR A 51 -6.20 -12.84 5.82
CA THR A 51 -7.40 -13.64 6.05
C THR A 51 -7.16 -15.14 5.84
N SER A 52 -6.30 -15.50 4.90
CA SER A 52 -5.88 -16.89 4.68
C SER A 52 -4.84 -17.32 5.70
N LYS A 53 -5.21 -18.22 6.62
CA LYS A 53 -4.26 -18.72 7.62
C LYS A 53 -3.04 -19.40 7.00
N GLU A 54 -3.24 -20.20 5.95
CA GLU A 54 -2.15 -20.91 5.28
C GLU A 54 -1.13 -19.92 4.67
N TRP A 55 -1.64 -18.86 4.03
CA TRP A 55 -0.80 -17.83 3.44
C TRP A 55 -0.10 -16.98 4.49
N ALA A 56 -0.80 -16.63 5.58
CA ALA A 56 -0.22 -15.93 6.73
C ALA A 56 0.96 -16.71 7.33
N ASP A 57 0.78 -18.01 7.59
CA ASP A 57 1.82 -18.90 8.12
C ASP A 57 3.02 -19.00 7.16
N TYR A 58 2.76 -19.09 5.84
CA TYR A 58 3.81 -19.15 4.83
C TYR A 58 4.65 -17.87 4.80
N ILE A 59 4.03 -16.70 4.73
CA ILE A 59 4.72 -15.41 4.66
C ILE A 59 5.46 -15.13 5.97
N SER A 60 4.83 -15.38 7.11
CA SER A 60 5.46 -15.23 8.43
C SER A 60 6.74 -16.06 8.55
N THR A 61 6.67 -17.32 8.12
CA THR A 61 7.85 -18.22 8.14
C THR A 61 8.92 -17.78 7.15
N LYS A 62 8.50 -17.42 5.92
CA LYS A 62 9.44 -17.07 4.84
C LYS A 62 10.27 -15.83 5.14
N PHE A 63 9.67 -14.81 5.75
CA PHE A 63 10.32 -13.53 6.00
C PHE A 63 10.70 -13.31 7.47
N ASN A 64 10.31 -14.24 8.35
CA ASN A 64 10.48 -14.12 9.81
C ASN A 64 9.87 -12.84 10.37
N VAL A 65 8.62 -12.57 10.02
CA VAL A 65 7.86 -11.38 10.43
C VAL A 65 6.56 -11.76 11.12
N PRO A 66 6.01 -10.90 12.00
CA PRO A 66 4.70 -11.13 12.59
C PRO A 66 3.60 -10.97 11.53
N VAL A 67 2.72 -11.97 11.41
CA VAL A 67 1.52 -11.90 10.57
C VAL A 67 0.32 -12.35 11.41
N LEU A 68 -0.65 -11.46 11.55
CA LEU A 68 -1.92 -11.72 12.21
C LEU A 68 -2.87 -12.38 11.21
N ASN A 69 -3.41 -13.53 11.55
CA ASN A 69 -4.58 -14.05 10.83
C ASN A 69 -5.85 -13.45 11.43
N TYR A 70 -6.63 -12.72 10.63
CA TYR A 70 -7.83 -12.03 11.07
C TYR A 70 -9.03 -12.36 10.19
N SER A 71 -10.24 -12.08 10.66
CA SER A 71 -11.48 -12.38 9.95
C SER A 71 -12.20 -11.13 9.45
N ILE A 72 -12.15 -10.04 10.21
CA ILE A 72 -12.85 -8.79 9.90
C ILE A 72 -12.02 -7.56 10.28
N ASP A 73 -12.16 -6.47 9.51
CA ASP A 73 -11.36 -5.26 9.66
C ASP A 73 -11.59 -4.52 11.00
N THR A 74 -12.75 -4.66 11.62
CA THR A 74 -13.02 -4.08 12.94
C THR A 74 -12.19 -4.74 14.03
N GLU A 75 -12.04 -6.05 14.02
CA GLU A 75 -11.17 -6.79 14.95
C GLU A 75 -9.71 -6.37 14.75
N LEU A 76 -9.29 -6.21 13.50
CA LEU A 76 -7.96 -5.71 13.19
C LEU A 76 -7.72 -4.30 13.72
N ALA A 77 -8.72 -3.41 13.60
CA ALA A 77 -8.64 -2.05 14.10
C ALA A 77 -8.54 -2.00 15.64
N GLU A 78 -9.31 -2.83 16.34
CA GLU A 78 -9.25 -2.97 17.81
C GLU A 78 -7.91 -3.55 18.26
N TYR A 79 -7.42 -4.58 17.57
CA TYR A 79 -6.11 -5.15 17.84
C TYR A 79 -5.00 -4.11 17.63
N TYR A 80 -5.05 -3.36 16.54
CA TYR A 80 -4.10 -2.29 16.25
C TYR A 80 -4.05 -1.23 17.35
N ASP A 81 -5.21 -0.84 17.91
CA ASP A 81 -5.28 0.11 19.02
C ASP A 81 -4.65 -0.41 20.33
N SER A 82 -4.58 -1.74 20.48
CA SER A 82 -3.95 -2.36 21.64
C SER A 82 -2.42 -2.42 21.57
N LEU A 83 -1.82 -2.17 20.38
CA LEU A 83 -0.39 -2.27 20.19
C LEU A 83 0.34 -1.05 20.76
N PRO A 84 1.49 -1.24 21.43
CA PRO A 84 2.33 -0.16 21.92
C PRO A 84 3.15 0.49 20.78
N ILE A 85 2.43 1.05 19.79
CA ILE A 85 3.06 1.63 18.60
C ILE A 85 3.67 2.99 18.98
N GLY A 86 4.96 3.13 18.69
CA GLY A 86 5.72 4.34 18.96
C GLY A 86 5.19 5.60 18.26
N GLN A 87 5.66 6.75 18.73
CA GLN A 87 5.44 8.02 18.04
C GLN A 87 6.24 8.02 16.73
N GLY A 88 5.59 8.29 15.59
CA GLY A 88 6.25 8.32 14.29
C GLY A 88 5.27 8.26 13.13
N GLN A 89 5.81 8.30 11.94
CA GLN A 89 5.00 8.14 10.73
C GLN A 89 4.54 6.69 10.58
N LYS A 90 3.26 6.51 10.31
CA LYS A 90 2.63 5.20 10.20
C LYS A 90 2.15 5.01 8.77
N LEU A 91 2.59 3.90 8.17
CA LEU A 91 2.21 3.48 6.83
C LEU A 91 1.22 2.32 6.90
N LEU A 92 0.09 2.48 6.21
CA LEU A 92 -0.84 1.40 5.90
C LEU A 92 -0.66 1.00 4.43
N PHE A 93 -0.41 -0.28 4.16
CA PHE A 93 -0.46 -0.84 2.82
C PHE A 93 -1.63 -1.82 2.71
N VAL A 94 -2.47 -1.67 1.68
CA VAL A 94 -3.68 -2.49 1.48
C VAL A 94 -3.65 -3.16 0.12
N ASP A 95 -3.49 -4.49 0.14
CA ASP A 95 -3.53 -5.36 -1.03
C ASP A 95 -4.21 -6.72 -0.72
N GLY A 96 -5.15 -6.70 0.22
CA GLY A 96 -5.90 -7.87 0.66
C GLY A 96 -6.96 -8.34 -0.34
N GLU A 97 -7.89 -9.15 0.14
CA GLU A 97 -8.98 -9.71 -0.65
C GLU A 97 -9.83 -8.62 -1.33
N GLU A 98 -10.19 -8.85 -2.60
CA GLU A 98 -11.07 -7.97 -3.34
C GLU A 98 -12.43 -7.82 -2.62
N GLY A 99 -12.93 -6.57 -2.57
CA GLY A 99 -14.18 -6.25 -1.89
C GLY A 99 -14.05 -5.85 -0.42
N THR A 100 -12.95 -6.22 0.25
CA THR A 100 -12.69 -5.81 1.65
C THR A 100 -11.82 -4.55 1.74
N ARG A 101 -11.04 -4.25 0.70
CA ARG A 101 -10.03 -3.17 0.70
C ARG A 101 -10.60 -1.80 1.05
N LEU A 102 -11.80 -1.45 0.51
CA LEU A 102 -12.47 -0.19 0.83
C LEU A 102 -12.78 -0.07 2.33
N THR A 103 -13.32 -1.14 2.92
CA THR A 103 -13.65 -1.17 4.35
C THR A 103 -12.39 -1.05 5.20
N ALA A 104 -11.35 -1.80 4.86
CA ALA A 104 -10.04 -1.72 5.54
C ALA A 104 -9.47 -0.30 5.51
N ILE A 105 -9.45 0.34 4.34
CA ILE A 105 -8.94 1.72 4.20
C ILE A 105 -9.78 2.68 5.06
N ASN A 106 -11.11 2.68 4.92
CA ASN A 106 -11.96 3.62 5.64
C ASN A 106 -11.93 3.44 7.16
N THR A 107 -11.80 2.20 7.62
CA THR A 107 -11.73 1.87 9.06
C THR A 107 -10.40 2.29 9.67
N LEU A 108 -9.29 2.06 8.94
CA LEU A 108 -7.95 2.25 9.47
C LEU A 108 -7.32 3.60 9.13
N SER A 109 -7.73 4.26 8.04
CA SER A 109 -7.12 5.53 7.60
C SER A 109 -7.02 6.60 8.68
N PRO A 110 -7.96 6.76 9.64
CA PRO A 110 -7.80 7.74 10.70
C PRO A 110 -6.56 7.55 11.57
N LYS A 111 -6.01 6.33 11.62
CA LYS A 111 -4.88 5.94 12.47
C LYS A 111 -3.52 6.07 11.79
N PHE A 112 -3.50 6.34 10.47
CA PHE A 112 -2.30 6.35 9.63
C PHE A 112 -2.03 7.71 9.02
N ASN A 113 -0.75 7.97 8.74
CA ASN A 113 -0.30 9.21 8.09
C ASN A 113 -0.19 9.02 6.57
N ILE A 114 0.16 7.81 6.16
CA ILE A 114 0.41 7.42 4.79
C ILE A 114 -0.35 6.13 4.51
N ILE A 115 -1.05 6.05 3.39
CA ILE A 115 -1.81 4.87 2.99
C ILE A 115 -1.49 4.58 1.52
N ILE A 116 -1.05 3.36 1.24
CA ILE A 116 -0.86 2.84 -0.12
C ILE A 116 -1.90 1.74 -0.33
N PHE A 117 -2.55 1.74 -1.47
CA PHE A 117 -3.51 0.70 -1.85
C PHE A 117 -3.33 0.29 -3.31
N HIS A 118 -3.43 -1.01 -3.57
CA HIS A 118 -3.13 -1.61 -4.87
C HIS A 118 -4.40 -1.98 -5.65
N ASP A 119 -4.27 -2.22 -6.97
CA ASP A 119 -5.36 -2.59 -7.90
C ASP A 119 -6.52 -1.59 -7.86
N CYS A 120 -6.19 -0.30 -7.97
CA CYS A 120 -7.19 0.77 -7.83
C CYS A 120 -7.66 1.37 -9.18
N GLU A 121 -7.60 0.60 -10.25
CA GLU A 121 -8.05 1.02 -11.58
C GLU A 121 -9.54 1.39 -11.59
N PRO A 122 -9.92 2.45 -12.33
CA PRO A 122 -11.31 2.87 -12.45
C PRO A 122 -12.09 2.08 -13.50
N GLU A 123 -11.86 0.78 -13.66
CA GLU A 123 -12.53 0.01 -14.70
C GLU A 123 -14.04 -0.11 -14.47
N PRO A 124 -14.87 0.19 -15.47
CA PRO A 124 -16.31 0.02 -15.38
C PRO A 124 -16.67 -1.46 -15.20
N GLY A 125 -17.23 -1.80 -14.07
CA GLY A 125 -17.83 -3.10 -13.80
C GLY A 125 -16.88 -4.23 -13.42
N ALA A 126 -15.58 -4.01 -13.35
CA ALA A 126 -14.64 -5.10 -13.19
C ALA A 126 -14.26 -5.42 -11.74
N ARG A 127 -14.27 -4.49 -10.81
CA ARG A 127 -13.76 -4.82 -9.47
C ARG A 127 -14.50 -4.13 -8.34
N VAL A 128 -14.78 -4.95 -7.36
CA VAL A 128 -15.60 -4.67 -6.19
C VAL A 128 -14.96 -3.65 -5.23
N ASN A 129 -13.73 -3.23 -5.51
CA ASN A 129 -12.95 -2.42 -4.58
C ASN A 129 -13.47 -0.99 -4.35
N GLN A 130 -14.27 -0.48 -5.27
CA GLN A 130 -15.02 0.78 -5.13
C GLN A 130 -14.19 1.97 -4.60
N TYR A 131 -12.93 2.09 -5.01
CA TYR A 131 -12.01 3.11 -4.47
C TYR A 131 -12.49 4.57 -4.65
N ALA A 132 -13.40 4.83 -5.59
CA ALA A 132 -14.08 6.13 -5.70
C ALA A 132 -14.85 6.52 -4.41
N LYS A 133 -15.14 5.56 -3.53
CA LYS A 133 -15.81 5.76 -2.23
C LYS A 133 -14.86 5.83 -1.04
N VAL A 134 -13.55 5.80 -1.28
CA VAL A 134 -12.58 5.97 -0.20
C VAL A 134 -12.72 7.37 0.40
N ASN A 135 -12.79 7.42 1.72
CA ASN A 135 -12.77 8.70 2.43
C ASN A 135 -11.38 9.33 2.36
N THR A 136 -11.24 10.37 1.56
CA THR A 136 -9.99 11.12 1.37
C THR A 136 -9.92 12.41 2.19
N GLU A 137 -10.87 12.63 3.10
CA GLU A 137 -10.87 13.82 3.94
C GLU A 137 -9.59 13.91 4.77
N GLY A 138 -8.93 15.05 4.73
CA GLY A 138 -7.65 15.25 5.43
C GLY A 138 -6.42 14.69 4.71
N PHE A 139 -6.60 14.05 3.56
CA PHE A 139 -5.51 13.49 2.74
C PHE A 139 -5.39 14.22 1.40
N LYS A 140 -4.18 14.23 0.86
CA LYS A 140 -3.94 14.37 -0.57
C LYS A 140 -3.75 12.99 -1.17
N THR A 141 -4.27 12.79 -2.37
CA THR A 141 -4.25 11.49 -3.07
C THR A 141 -3.44 11.57 -4.35
N TYR A 142 -2.76 10.48 -4.68
CA TYR A 142 -2.04 10.29 -5.93
C TYR A 142 -2.22 8.89 -6.43
N PHE A 143 -2.09 8.73 -7.74
CA PHE A 143 -2.19 7.45 -8.40
C PHE A 143 -0.98 7.23 -9.27
N LEU A 144 -0.29 6.13 -9.04
CA LEU A 144 0.69 5.60 -9.96
C LEU A 144 -0.03 4.69 -10.93
N LYS A 145 -0.27 5.21 -12.14
CA LYS A 145 -0.91 4.46 -13.22
C LYS A 145 0.16 3.72 -14.01
N THR A 146 0.11 2.41 -14.00
CA THR A 146 0.96 1.59 -14.88
C THR A 146 0.09 0.92 -15.93
N ASN A 147 0.71 0.35 -16.96
CA ASN A 147 0.01 -0.47 -17.95
C ASN A 147 -0.42 -1.85 -17.40
N MET A 148 -0.13 -2.14 -16.14
CA MET A 148 -0.51 -3.36 -15.46
C MET A 148 -1.63 -3.06 -14.47
N ASN A 149 -1.28 -2.49 -13.32
CA ASN A 149 -2.21 -2.21 -12.23
C ASN A 149 -1.92 -0.81 -11.67
N TRP A 150 -2.93 -0.17 -11.11
CA TRP A 150 -2.75 1.13 -10.48
C TRP A 150 -2.48 0.98 -8.98
N THR A 151 -1.65 1.87 -8.47
CA THR A 151 -1.37 1.97 -7.04
C THR A 151 -1.73 3.37 -6.56
N GLY A 152 -2.64 3.45 -5.60
CA GLY A 152 -3.04 4.70 -4.97
C GLY A 152 -2.18 5.02 -3.76
N LEU A 153 -2.01 6.30 -3.50
CA LEU A 153 -1.33 6.85 -2.33
C LEU A 153 -2.17 7.95 -1.72
N MET A 154 -2.36 7.89 -0.41
CA MET A 154 -2.94 8.97 0.38
C MET A 154 -1.92 9.41 1.43
N VAL A 155 -1.65 10.71 1.50
CA VAL A 155 -0.77 11.31 2.51
C VAL A 155 -1.54 12.42 3.24
N ARG A 156 -1.47 12.44 4.58
CA ARG A 156 -2.12 13.51 5.35
C ARG A 156 -1.60 14.89 4.94
N LYS A 157 -2.50 15.85 4.82
CA LYS A 157 -2.21 17.22 4.33
C LYS A 157 -1.24 17.99 5.23
N ASP A 158 -1.16 17.64 6.49
CA ASP A 158 -0.23 18.21 7.48
C ASP A 158 1.18 17.59 7.42
N TYR A 159 1.38 16.59 6.56
CA TYR A 159 2.65 15.90 6.37
C TYR A 159 3.37 16.38 5.11
N GLY A 160 4.46 17.15 5.27
CA GLY A 160 5.58 17.44 4.38
C GLY A 160 5.42 17.22 2.86
N PHE A 161 4.32 17.71 2.30
CA PHE A 161 3.83 17.36 0.97
C PHE A 161 4.68 17.92 -0.18
N GLU A 162 5.29 19.08 0.03
CA GLU A 162 6.10 19.75 -0.99
C GLU A 162 7.35 18.97 -1.39
N VAL A 163 7.90 18.20 -0.45
CA VAL A 163 9.06 17.33 -0.71
C VAL A 163 8.64 16.18 -1.61
N PHE A 164 7.45 15.65 -1.39
CA PHE A 164 6.90 14.55 -2.19
C PHE A 164 6.72 14.97 -3.66
N GLU A 165 6.04 16.08 -3.93
CA GLU A 165 5.79 16.55 -5.31
C GLU A 165 7.07 16.77 -6.10
N LYS A 166 8.12 17.29 -5.47
CA LYS A 166 9.42 17.49 -6.12
C LYS A 166 10.17 16.20 -6.41
N THR A 167 10.06 15.24 -5.51
CA THR A 167 10.82 13.98 -5.59
C THR A 167 10.18 12.98 -6.53
N ILE A 168 8.85 13.01 -6.63
CA ILE A 168 8.07 12.04 -7.42
C ILE A 168 8.42 12.09 -8.91
N GLN A 169 8.60 13.28 -9.48
CA GLN A 169 8.96 13.45 -10.89
C GLN A 169 10.33 12.81 -11.19
N LYS A 170 11.30 13.07 -10.33
CA LYS A 170 12.62 12.46 -10.46
C LYS A 170 12.55 10.93 -10.36
N TYR A 171 11.75 10.43 -9.43
CA TYR A 171 11.60 8.97 -9.23
C TYR A 171 10.98 8.28 -10.44
N ILE A 172 9.98 8.91 -11.05
CA ILE A 172 9.36 8.42 -12.30
C ILE A 172 10.37 8.39 -13.43
N GLU A 173 11.15 9.47 -13.61
CA GLU A 173 12.17 9.54 -14.65
C GLU A 173 13.24 8.46 -14.48
N ASP A 174 13.70 8.24 -13.26
CA ASP A 174 14.72 7.23 -12.97
C ASP A 174 14.16 5.80 -13.12
N PHE A 175 12.91 5.58 -12.74
CA PHE A 175 12.25 4.30 -12.96
C PHE A 175 12.02 3.99 -14.45
N LYS A 176 11.59 4.98 -15.24
CA LYS A 176 11.43 4.83 -16.70
C LYS A 176 12.72 4.46 -17.39
N LYS A 177 13.86 4.96 -16.93
CA LYS A 177 15.19 4.58 -17.46
C LYS A 177 15.51 3.11 -17.19
N GLN A 178 15.10 2.58 -16.04
CA GLN A 178 15.36 1.19 -15.63
C GLN A 178 14.35 0.19 -16.23
N SER A 179 13.15 0.66 -16.56
CA SER A 179 12.05 -0.18 -17.04
C SER A 179 11.27 0.55 -18.14
N PRO A 180 11.87 0.72 -19.34
CA PRO A 180 11.31 1.53 -20.44
C PRO A 180 9.98 0.97 -20.99
N ASP A 181 9.72 -0.32 -20.82
CA ASP A 181 8.49 -0.97 -21.29
C ASP A 181 7.30 -0.74 -20.34
N ILE A 182 7.54 -0.23 -19.14
CA ILE A 182 6.48 0.08 -18.17
C ILE A 182 6.05 1.53 -18.36
N ARG A 183 4.85 1.72 -18.89
CA ARG A 183 4.22 3.03 -18.90
C ARG A 183 3.83 3.39 -17.48
N MET A 184 4.31 4.52 -17.01
CA MET A 184 4.06 5.03 -15.67
C MET A 184 3.66 6.50 -15.75
N GLU A 185 2.51 6.81 -15.18
CA GLU A 185 1.98 8.15 -15.08
C GLU A 185 1.54 8.42 -13.64
N PHE A 186 1.81 9.62 -13.19
CA PHE A 186 1.32 10.11 -11.91
C PHE A 186 0.14 11.05 -12.13
N ALA A 187 -0.96 10.78 -11.43
CA ALA A 187 -2.14 11.62 -11.43
C ALA A 187 -2.54 11.97 -10.01
N ASP A 188 -3.02 13.19 -9.82
CA ASP A 188 -3.55 13.70 -8.54
C ASP A 188 -5.07 13.48 -8.42
N LYS A 189 -5.67 12.89 -9.44
CA LYS A 189 -7.10 12.60 -9.50
C LYS A 189 -7.39 11.18 -9.94
N TYR A 190 -8.45 10.65 -9.39
CA TYR A 190 -9.06 9.38 -9.77
C TYR A 190 -10.00 9.63 -10.96
N GLU A 191 -9.46 9.61 -12.17
CA GLU A 191 -10.22 9.77 -13.43
C GLU A 191 -9.85 8.67 -14.42
#